data_57f05fe608e7e7fc1d25946fb5ecc4b1
#
_entry.id   57f05fe608e7e7fc1d25946fb5ecc4b1
#
_cell.length_a   1.000
_cell.length_b   1.000
_cell.length_c   1.000
_cell.angle_alpha   90.00
_cell.angle_beta   90.00
_cell.angle_gamma   90.00
#
_symmetry.space_group_name_H-M   'P 1'
#
loop_
_entity.id
_entity.type
_entity.pdbx_description
1 polymer ?
#
loop_
_entity_poly.entity_id
_entity_poly.type
_entity_poly.pdbx_seq_one_letter_code
_entity_poly.pdbx_strand_id
1 'polypeptide(L)'
;GSSPAGGGRGLDGGVEDGLFGVVWWWAPTRVAAESVNRPCWQRVLSLTRMVMLPDAPKNAASFLLARSVQLIGKDGRFDSLVTYADESQGHTGGVYRAAGWGYIGRTGPYPKWLDKEGKQVAQKATVNRVKAEMERLGHTKVGSFYKHKFVLHLDRPPVRASSSDRPNLPEAVALPPPD
;
A
#
# COMPACT_ATOMS: atom_id res chain seq x y z
N GLY A 1 -23.42 55.82 34.02
CA GLY A 1 -23.97 54.71 33.35
C GLY A 1 -22.90 53.99 32.54
N SER A 2 -22.38 52.89 33.10
CA SER A 2 -21.37 52.09 32.43
C SER A 2 -22.05 50.93 31.70
N SER A 3 -21.84 50.81 30.41
CA SER A 3 -22.25 49.66 29.63
C SER A 3 -21.16 48.59 29.67
N PRO A 4 -21.47 47.30 29.87
CA PRO A 4 -20.50 46.24 29.71
C PRO A 4 -20.43 45.84 28.25
N ALA A 5 -19.22 45.81 27.71
CA ALA A 5 -18.91 45.26 26.41
C ALA A 5 -19.20 43.77 26.36
N GLY A 6 -20.12 43.37 25.54
CA GLY A 6 -20.35 41.98 25.19
C GLY A 6 -19.21 41.44 24.32
N GLY A 7 -18.29 40.64 24.92
CA GLY A 7 -17.30 39.91 24.19
C GLY A 7 -17.95 38.77 23.44
N GLY A 8 -18.25 38.95 22.16
CA GLY A 8 -18.53 37.88 21.23
C GLY A 8 -17.28 37.03 21.07
N ARG A 9 -17.27 35.80 21.59
CA ARG A 9 -16.28 34.79 21.22
C ARG A 9 -16.66 34.35 19.81
N GLY A 10 -15.98 34.92 18.83
CA GLY A 10 -15.95 34.35 17.51
C GLY A 10 -15.30 33.00 17.59
N LEU A 11 -16.07 31.94 17.34
CA LEU A 11 -15.55 30.61 17.04
C LEU A 11 -15.10 30.61 15.58
N ASP A 12 -14.11 31.44 15.27
CA ASP A 12 -13.33 31.34 14.05
C ASP A 12 -12.22 30.33 14.25
N GLY A 13 -12.61 29.09 14.53
CA GLY A 13 -11.81 27.93 14.27
C GLY A 13 -11.92 27.57 12.79
N GLY A 14 -11.42 28.43 11.91
CA GLY A 14 -11.18 28.10 10.53
C GLY A 14 -10.27 26.90 10.54
N VAL A 15 -10.82 25.71 10.29
CA VAL A 15 -10.03 24.56 9.88
C VAL A 15 -9.44 25.00 8.54
N GLU A 16 -8.18 25.45 8.57
CA GLU A 16 -7.43 25.55 7.33
C GLU A 16 -7.55 24.17 6.67
N ASP A 17 -8.16 24.13 5.49
CA ASP A 17 -8.30 22.93 4.66
C ASP A 17 -6.90 22.51 4.19
N GLY A 18 -6.05 22.08 5.13
CA GLY A 18 -4.67 21.66 4.92
C GLY A 18 -4.60 20.18 4.61
N LEU A 19 -3.87 19.83 3.57
CA LEU A 19 -3.48 18.45 3.32
C LEU A 19 -2.58 17.97 4.47
N PHE A 20 -2.98 16.95 5.22
CA PHE A 20 -2.18 16.36 6.31
C PHE A 20 -1.58 14.98 5.98
N GLY A 21 -1.97 14.37 4.86
CA GLY A 21 -1.42 13.10 4.42
C GLY A 21 -2.00 12.59 3.12
N VAL A 22 -1.35 11.58 2.57
CA VAL A 22 -1.73 10.92 1.31
C VAL A 22 -1.65 9.41 1.47
N VAL A 23 -2.63 8.69 0.94
CA VAL A 23 -2.60 7.25 0.71
C VAL A 23 -2.61 6.97 -0.78
N TRP A 24 -1.73 6.06 -1.20
CA TRP A 24 -1.60 5.67 -2.60
C TRP A 24 -1.92 4.19 -2.77
N TRP A 25 -3.01 3.91 -3.47
CA TRP A 25 -3.47 2.57 -3.79
C TRP A 25 -3.11 2.23 -5.24
N TRP A 26 -2.62 1.02 -5.46
CA TRP A 26 -2.23 0.56 -6.78
C TRP A 26 -2.45 -0.95 -6.95
N ALA A 27 -2.56 -1.42 -8.20
CA ALA A 27 -2.63 -2.84 -8.47
C ALA A 27 -1.31 -3.52 -8.04
N PRO A 28 -1.36 -4.57 -7.20
CA PRO A 28 -0.17 -5.33 -6.85
C PRO A 28 0.35 -6.14 -8.05
N THR A 29 1.57 -6.68 -7.94
CA THR A 29 2.02 -7.68 -8.92
C THR A 29 1.11 -8.90 -8.85
N ARG A 30 0.95 -9.62 -9.95
CA ARG A 30 0.11 -10.82 -10.02
C ARG A 30 0.43 -11.82 -8.91
N VAL A 31 1.72 -12.12 -8.70
CA VAL A 31 2.16 -13.03 -7.64
C VAL A 31 1.71 -12.56 -6.25
N ALA A 32 1.84 -11.26 -5.96
CA ALA A 32 1.39 -10.70 -4.69
C ALA A 32 -0.13 -10.77 -4.55
N ALA A 33 -0.88 -10.51 -5.61
CA ALA A 33 -2.34 -10.60 -5.63
C ALA A 33 -2.83 -12.04 -5.44
N GLU A 34 -2.27 -13.00 -6.19
CA GLU A 34 -2.60 -14.43 -6.08
C GLU A 34 -2.30 -15.00 -4.68
N SER A 35 -1.30 -14.46 -3.99
CA SER A 35 -1.00 -14.85 -2.61
C SER A 35 -2.01 -14.35 -1.58
N VAL A 36 -2.98 -13.52 -2.00
CA VAL A 36 -4.08 -12.99 -1.17
C VAL A 36 -5.40 -13.63 -1.58
N ASN A 37 -5.70 -13.60 -2.87
CA ASN A 37 -6.95 -14.13 -3.43
C ASN A 37 -6.67 -14.72 -4.82
N ARG A 38 -6.26 -15.97 -4.87
CA ARG A 38 -5.87 -16.63 -6.12
C ARG A 38 -7.00 -16.69 -7.17
N PRO A 39 -8.24 -17.06 -6.82
CA PRO A 39 -9.34 -17.13 -7.80
C PRO A 39 -9.71 -15.77 -8.40
N CYS A 40 -9.61 -14.70 -7.60
CA CYS A 40 -10.03 -13.35 -7.97
C CYS A 40 -8.89 -12.34 -7.76
N TRP A 41 -7.68 -12.66 -8.21
CA TRP A 41 -6.49 -11.84 -8.00
C TRP A 41 -6.63 -10.42 -8.57
N GLN A 42 -7.43 -10.22 -9.64
CA GLN A 42 -7.70 -8.91 -10.22
C GLN A 42 -8.50 -7.99 -9.28
N ARG A 43 -9.16 -8.56 -8.27
CA ARG A 43 -9.94 -7.86 -7.26
C ARG A 43 -9.14 -7.58 -5.99
N VAL A 44 -7.81 -7.66 -6.07
CA VAL A 44 -6.89 -7.30 -5.00
C VAL A 44 -6.27 -5.94 -5.28
N LEU A 45 -6.32 -5.03 -4.30
CA LEU A 45 -5.70 -3.71 -4.37
C LEU A 45 -4.63 -3.58 -3.28
N SER A 46 -3.53 -2.91 -3.59
CA SER A 46 -2.41 -2.73 -2.66
C SER A 46 -2.31 -1.29 -2.18
N LEU A 47 -2.23 -1.09 -0.87
CA LEU A 47 -1.75 0.16 -0.30
C LEU A 47 -0.23 0.20 -0.44
N THR A 48 0.25 1.00 -1.39
CA THR A 48 1.67 1.08 -1.75
C THR A 48 2.41 2.14 -0.93
N ARG A 49 1.72 3.23 -0.59
CA ARG A 49 2.30 4.31 0.21
C ARG A 49 1.24 4.96 1.09
N MET A 50 1.66 5.30 2.30
CA MET A 50 0.96 6.20 3.19
C MET A 50 1.99 7.19 3.74
N VAL A 51 1.77 8.46 3.48
CA VAL A 51 2.66 9.55 3.91
C VAL A 51 1.83 10.52 4.73
N MET A 52 2.32 10.86 5.91
CA MET A 52 1.71 11.88 6.78
C MET A 52 2.66 13.06 6.88
N LEU A 53 2.13 14.27 6.93
CA LEU A 53 2.91 15.45 7.25
C LEU A 53 3.33 15.44 8.73
N PRO A 54 4.45 16.07 9.11
CA PRO A 54 4.95 16.04 10.48
C PRO A 54 3.98 16.65 11.51
N ASP A 55 3.18 17.61 11.09
CA ASP A 55 2.17 18.34 11.88
C ASP A 55 0.76 17.72 11.79
N ALA A 56 0.65 16.56 11.16
CA ALA A 56 -0.63 15.86 11.04
C ALA A 56 -1.25 15.58 12.41
N PRO A 57 -2.57 15.76 12.56
CA PRO A 57 -3.27 15.50 13.81
C PRO A 57 -3.05 14.08 14.33
N LYS A 58 -3.11 13.90 15.65
CA LYS A 58 -3.08 12.57 16.25
C LYS A 58 -4.18 11.69 15.60
N ASN A 59 -3.83 10.45 15.28
CA ASN A 59 -4.72 9.49 14.60
C ASN A 59 -5.08 9.80 13.14
N ALA A 60 -4.52 10.85 12.54
CA ALA A 60 -4.79 11.18 11.14
C ALA A 60 -4.47 10.01 10.17
N ALA A 61 -3.40 9.26 10.43
CA ALA A 61 -3.04 8.08 9.66
C ALA A 61 -4.14 7.00 9.70
N SER A 62 -4.64 6.68 10.88
CA SER A 62 -5.72 5.69 11.05
C SER A 62 -7.03 6.18 10.43
N PHE A 63 -7.34 7.46 10.58
CA PHE A 63 -8.52 8.07 9.95
C PHE A 63 -8.44 8.00 8.43
N LEU A 64 -7.31 8.43 7.84
CA LEU A 64 -7.10 8.43 6.40
C LEU A 64 -7.15 7.01 5.81
N LEU A 65 -6.53 6.05 6.50
CA LEU A 65 -6.58 4.64 6.14
C LEU A 65 -8.03 4.11 6.15
N ALA A 66 -8.76 4.30 7.25
CA ALA A 66 -10.13 3.84 7.38
C ALA A 66 -11.05 4.47 6.33
N ARG A 67 -10.90 5.78 6.09
CA ARG A 67 -11.70 6.49 5.09
C ARG A 67 -11.44 5.99 3.68
N SER A 68 -10.18 5.76 3.31
CA SER A 68 -9.83 5.22 1.99
C SER A 68 -10.37 3.80 1.80
N VAL A 69 -10.29 2.94 2.82
CA VAL A 69 -10.88 1.59 2.81
C VAL A 69 -12.39 1.64 2.61
N GLN A 70 -13.10 2.55 3.29
CA GLN A 70 -14.55 2.74 3.10
C GLN A 70 -14.90 3.15 1.67
N LEU A 71 -14.13 4.06 1.07
CA LEU A 71 -14.34 4.50 -0.32
C LEU A 71 -14.13 3.35 -1.30
N ILE A 72 -13.05 2.56 -1.14
CA ILE A 72 -12.79 1.37 -1.94
C ILE A 72 -13.90 0.33 -1.75
N GLY A 73 -14.35 0.16 -0.51
CA GLY A 73 -15.48 -0.71 -0.19
C GLY A 73 -16.76 -0.32 -0.93
N LYS A 74 -17.09 0.97 -1.02
CA LYS A 74 -18.26 1.49 -1.76
C LYS A 74 -18.13 1.35 -3.27
N ASP A 75 -16.92 1.52 -3.81
CA ASP A 75 -16.62 1.38 -5.24
C ASP A 75 -16.98 -0.02 -5.77
N GLY A 76 -16.70 -1.06 -5.01
CA GLY A 76 -17.16 -2.40 -5.37
C GLY A 76 -16.25 -3.21 -6.28
N ARG A 77 -15.19 -2.66 -6.80
CA ARG A 77 -14.27 -3.35 -7.72
C ARG A 77 -13.33 -4.33 -7.02
N PHE A 78 -13.06 -4.11 -5.73
CA PHE A 78 -12.05 -4.88 -4.99
C PHE A 78 -12.68 -5.63 -3.82
N ASP A 79 -12.20 -6.83 -3.55
CA ASP A 79 -12.65 -7.71 -2.46
C ASP A 79 -11.59 -7.87 -1.38
N SER A 80 -10.33 -7.60 -1.70
CA SER A 80 -9.22 -7.79 -0.79
C SER A 80 -8.20 -6.67 -0.94
N LEU A 81 -7.68 -6.23 0.19
CA LEU A 81 -6.65 -5.20 0.28
C LEU A 81 -5.38 -5.82 0.87
N VAL A 82 -4.22 -5.43 0.37
CA VAL A 82 -2.92 -5.89 0.86
C VAL A 82 -1.99 -4.71 1.11
N THR A 83 -1.16 -4.83 2.12
CA THR A 83 -0.10 -3.84 2.38
C THR A 83 1.11 -4.49 3.04
N TYR A 84 2.22 -3.78 3.03
CA TYR A 84 3.48 -4.23 3.59
C TYR A 84 4.09 -3.13 4.46
N ALA A 85 4.41 -3.45 5.72
CA ALA A 85 5.21 -2.61 6.58
C ALA A 85 6.68 -3.03 6.49
N ASP A 86 7.56 -2.07 6.22
CA ASP A 86 8.98 -2.30 5.95
C ASP A 86 9.79 -2.08 7.22
N GLU A 87 10.41 -3.14 7.75
CA GLU A 87 11.26 -3.08 8.95
C GLU A 87 12.44 -2.12 8.76
N SER A 88 12.98 -1.99 7.54
CA SER A 88 14.10 -1.09 7.28
C SER A 88 13.78 0.39 7.48
N GLN A 89 12.50 0.72 7.58
CA GLN A 89 11.97 2.06 7.86
C GLN A 89 11.43 2.18 9.30
N GLY A 90 11.66 1.18 10.15
CA GLY A 90 11.12 1.14 11.51
C GLY A 90 9.62 0.85 11.58
N HIS A 91 9.01 0.41 10.47
CA HIS A 91 7.57 0.18 10.41
C HIS A 91 7.22 -1.26 10.83
N THR A 92 6.48 -1.38 11.93
CA THR A 92 5.99 -2.68 12.47
C THR A 92 4.56 -3.02 12.03
N GLY A 93 3.88 -2.09 11.36
CA GLY A 93 2.50 -2.24 10.93
C GLY A 93 1.45 -2.04 12.02
N GLY A 94 1.80 -1.32 13.10
CA GLY A 94 0.86 -1.04 14.20
C GLY A 94 -0.44 -0.39 13.75
N VAL A 95 -0.40 0.56 12.80
CA VAL A 95 -1.59 1.22 12.25
C VAL A 95 -2.53 0.22 11.54
N TYR A 96 -2.00 -0.78 10.86
CA TYR A 96 -2.80 -1.80 10.18
C TYR A 96 -3.46 -2.75 11.18
N ARG A 97 -2.72 -3.19 12.22
CA ARG A 97 -3.29 -4.00 13.31
C ARG A 97 -4.43 -3.26 14.02
N ALA A 98 -4.20 -1.99 14.34
CA ALA A 98 -5.22 -1.14 14.99
C ALA A 98 -6.46 -0.94 14.10
N ALA A 99 -6.31 -0.98 12.77
CA ALA A 99 -7.39 -0.88 11.79
C ALA A 99 -8.04 -2.24 11.44
N GLY A 100 -7.75 -3.32 12.17
CA GLY A 100 -8.37 -4.63 11.98
C GLY A 100 -7.81 -5.46 10.81
N TRP A 101 -6.66 -5.10 10.26
CA TRP A 101 -6.02 -5.89 9.21
C TRP A 101 -5.39 -7.16 9.78
N GLY A 102 -5.64 -8.29 9.11
CA GLY A 102 -5.01 -9.56 9.45
C GLY A 102 -3.53 -9.58 9.12
N TYR A 103 -2.70 -9.95 10.09
CA TYR A 103 -1.28 -10.20 9.86
C TYR A 103 -1.07 -11.58 9.25
N ILE A 104 -0.48 -11.65 8.06
CA ILE A 104 -0.28 -12.92 7.33
C ILE A 104 1.12 -13.50 7.54
N GLY A 105 2.06 -12.68 7.97
CA GLY A 105 3.45 -13.08 8.13
C GLY A 105 4.41 -12.07 7.53
N ARG A 106 5.65 -12.47 7.33
CA ARG A 106 6.68 -11.62 6.73
C ARG A 106 7.23 -12.25 5.46
N THR A 107 7.71 -11.42 4.55
CA THR A 107 8.41 -11.87 3.35
C THR A 107 9.79 -12.42 3.73
N GLY A 108 10.45 -13.09 2.78
CA GLY A 108 11.88 -13.41 2.94
C GLY A 108 12.72 -12.14 3.11
N PRO A 109 13.89 -12.25 3.74
CA PRO A 109 14.76 -11.11 3.98
C PRO A 109 15.26 -10.53 2.65
N TYR A 110 15.31 -9.21 2.57
CA TYR A 110 15.94 -8.51 1.47
C TYR A 110 17.11 -7.65 1.98
N PRO A 111 18.23 -7.55 1.23
CA PRO A 111 19.38 -6.74 1.63
C PRO A 111 19.06 -5.26 1.39
N LYS A 112 19.46 -4.41 2.35
CA LYS A 112 19.47 -2.97 2.20
C LYS A 112 20.91 -2.52 1.93
N TRP A 113 21.06 -1.75 0.84
CA TRP A 113 22.32 -1.20 0.41
C TRP A 113 22.25 0.32 0.37
N LEU A 114 23.35 0.98 0.74
CA LEU A 114 23.56 2.41 0.58
C LEU A 114 24.63 2.65 -0.49
N ASP A 115 24.49 3.70 -1.27
CA ASP A 115 25.53 4.20 -2.17
C ASP A 115 26.61 4.96 -1.40
N LYS A 116 27.58 5.51 -2.13
CA LYS A 116 28.72 6.27 -1.56
C LYS A 116 28.28 7.53 -0.84
N GLU A 117 27.15 8.09 -1.21
CA GLU A 117 26.52 9.27 -0.64
C GLU A 117 25.60 8.93 0.54
N GLY A 118 25.50 7.65 0.94
CA GLY A 118 24.65 7.18 2.03
C GLY A 118 23.17 7.07 1.65
N LYS A 119 22.80 7.21 0.37
CA LYS A 119 21.43 7.07 -0.12
C LYS A 119 21.09 5.61 -0.35
N GLN A 120 19.84 5.24 -0.07
CA GLN A 120 19.38 3.87 -0.29
C GLN A 120 19.33 3.53 -1.77
N VAL A 121 20.02 2.44 -2.15
CA VAL A 121 19.94 1.87 -3.49
C VAL A 121 18.61 1.18 -3.68
N ALA A 122 17.95 1.44 -4.83
CA ALA A 122 16.66 0.85 -5.12
C ALA A 122 16.73 -0.68 -5.16
N GLN A 123 15.77 -1.36 -4.55
CA GLN A 123 15.75 -2.83 -4.47
C GLN A 123 15.83 -3.49 -5.85
N LYS A 124 15.17 -2.93 -6.88
CA LYS A 124 15.25 -3.44 -8.26
C LYS A 124 16.68 -3.48 -8.81
N ALA A 125 17.53 -2.55 -8.40
CA ALA A 125 18.94 -2.51 -8.81
C ALA A 125 19.79 -3.57 -8.11
N THR A 126 19.28 -4.25 -7.07
CA THR A 126 20.03 -5.20 -6.24
C THR A 126 19.60 -6.65 -6.41
N VAL A 127 18.40 -6.89 -6.97
CA VAL A 127 17.74 -8.21 -6.99
C VAL A 127 18.57 -9.31 -7.67
N ASN A 128 19.29 -8.98 -8.74
CA ASN A 128 20.06 -9.95 -9.51
C ASN A 128 21.58 -9.74 -9.40
N ARG A 129 22.03 -8.94 -8.43
CA ARG A 129 23.45 -8.64 -8.25
C ARG A 129 24.02 -9.38 -7.05
N VAL A 130 25.18 -9.99 -7.27
CA VAL A 130 25.92 -10.63 -6.18
C VAL A 130 26.58 -9.58 -5.28
N LYS A 131 26.83 -9.96 -4.02
CA LYS A 131 27.43 -9.06 -3.02
C LYS A 131 28.72 -8.39 -3.52
N ALA A 132 29.64 -9.16 -4.13
CA ALA A 132 30.91 -8.65 -4.64
C ALA A 132 30.75 -7.56 -5.71
N GLU A 133 29.71 -7.65 -6.56
CA GLU A 133 29.42 -6.63 -7.55
C GLU A 133 28.92 -5.32 -6.89
N MET A 134 28.05 -5.44 -5.89
CA MET A 134 27.56 -4.28 -5.14
C MET A 134 28.70 -3.56 -4.41
N GLU A 135 29.61 -4.30 -3.80
CA GLU A 135 30.79 -3.76 -3.12
C GLU A 135 31.75 -3.09 -4.11
N ARG A 136 31.97 -3.68 -5.30
CA ARG A 136 32.77 -3.09 -6.37
C ARG A 136 32.18 -1.75 -6.87
N LEU A 137 30.86 -1.60 -6.88
CA LEU A 137 30.17 -0.35 -7.19
C LEU A 137 30.28 0.69 -6.06
N GLY A 138 30.91 0.33 -4.94
CA GLY A 138 31.08 1.18 -3.78
C GLY A 138 29.85 1.25 -2.89
N HIS A 139 28.94 0.28 -3.00
CA HIS A 139 27.77 0.19 -2.13
C HIS A 139 28.08 -0.57 -0.85
N THR A 140 27.49 -0.13 0.26
CA THR A 140 27.66 -0.76 1.59
C THR A 140 26.37 -1.44 2.00
N LYS A 141 26.44 -2.72 2.40
CA LYS A 141 25.32 -3.44 2.96
C LYS A 141 25.07 -3.02 4.41
N VAL A 142 23.88 -2.50 4.70
CA VAL A 142 23.48 -2.08 6.05
C VAL A 142 22.89 -3.26 6.83
N GLY A 143 22.19 -4.15 6.15
CA GLY A 143 21.54 -5.29 6.82
C GLY A 143 20.61 -6.06 5.89
N SER A 144 19.89 -7.00 6.47
CA SER A 144 18.79 -7.72 5.82
C SER A 144 17.52 -7.50 6.62
N PHE A 145 16.45 -7.13 5.95
CA PHE A 145 15.20 -6.69 6.56
C PHE A 145 14.03 -7.49 5.99
N TYR A 146 12.92 -7.51 6.71
CA TYR A 146 11.68 -8.15 6.29
C TYR A 146 10.61 -7.11 6.00
N LYS A 147 9.58 -7.52 5.27
CA LYS A 147 8.34 -6.75 5.15
C LYS A 147 7.22 -7.56 5.77
N HIS A 148 6.52 -6.96 6.71
CA HIS A 148 5.33 -7.54 7.33
C HIS A 148 4.13 -7.38 6.41
N LYS A 149 3.49 -8.48 6.06
CA LYS A 149 2.33 -8.51 5.16
C LYS A 149 1.04 -8.47 5.97
N PHE A 150 0.16 -7.56 5.58
CA PHE A 150 -1.18 -7.40 6.15
C PHE A 150 -2.22 -7.50 5.04
N VAL A 151 -3.36 -8.12 5.35
CA VAL A 151 -4.48 -8.30 4.42
C VAL A 151 -5.77 -7.90 5.13
N LEU A 152 -6.65 -7.23 4.40
CA LEU A 152 -8.02 -6.95 4.81
C LEU A 152 -8.96 -7.46 3.71
N HIS A 153 -9.84 -8.40 4.04
CA HIS A 153 -10.93 -8.80 3.16
C HIS A 153 -12.12 -7.87 3.42
N LEU A 154 -12.67 -7.35 2.34
CA LEU A 154 -13.86 -6.51 2.41
C LEU A 154 -15.07 -7.43 2.43
N ASP A 155 -15.87 -7.37 3.51
CA ASP A 155 -17.08 -8.18 3.65
C ASP A 155 -18.07 -7.83 2.54
N ARG A 156 -18.18 -8.72 1.58
CA ARG A 156 -19.18 -8.68 0.52
C ARG A 156 -19.71 -10.08 0.29
N PRO A 157 -21.01 -10.21 0.05
CA PRO A 157 -21.52 -11.45 -0.50
C PRO A 157 -20.78 -11.75 -1.82
N PRO A 158 -20.39 -13.01 -2.07
CA PRO A 158 -19.70 -13.37 -3.30
C PRO A 158 -20.54 -12.91 -4.50
N VAL A 159 -19.99 -11.98 -5.27
CA VAL A 159 -20.56 -11.63 -6.56
C VAL A 159 -20.48 -12.89 -7.40
N ARG A 160 -21.63 -13.50 -7.67
CA ARG A 160 -21.71 -14.59 -8.65
C ARG A 160 -21.14 -14.03 -9.96
N ALA A 161 -20.01 -14.60 -10.42
CA ALA A 161 -19.44 -14.27 -11.71
C ALA A 161 -20.57 -14.45 -12.75
N SER A 162 -21.03 -13.34 -13.31
CA SER A 162 -21.96 -13.42 -14.43
C SER A 162 -21.15 -14.01 -15.59
N SER A 163 -21.73 -14.97 -16.28
CA SER A 163 -21.11 -15.65 -17.41
C SER A 163 -20.80 -14.72 -18.59
N SER A 164 -21.19 -13.44 -18.49
CA SER A 164 -20.96 -12.38 -19.48
C SER A 164 -19.61 -11.67 -19.39
N ASP A 165 -18.84 -11.85 -18.29
CA ASP A 165 -17.56 -11.18 -18.09
C ASP A 165 -16.33 -11.98 -18.56
N ARG A 166 -16.52 -12.96 -19.41
CA ARG A 166 -15.39 -13.55 -20.13
C ARG A 166 -14.93 -12.55 -21.19
N PRO A 167 -13.69 -12.02 -21.10
CA PRO A 167 -13.14 -11.28 -22.22
C PRO A 167 -13.15 -12.21 -23.44
N ASN A 168 -13.77 -11.74 -24.51
CA ASN A 168 -13.80 -12.44 -25.80
C ASN A 168 -12.34 -12.49 -26.29
N LEU A 169 -11.64 -13.58 -25.97
CA LEU A 169 -10.32 -13.83 -26.52
C LEU A 169 -10.52 -14.11 -28.02
N PRO A 170 -9.81 -13.43 -28.92
CA PRO A 170 -9.86 -13.75 -30.33
C PRO A 170 -9.48 -15.21 -30.51
N GLU A 171 -10.28 -15.91 -31.27
CA GLU A 171 -10.08 -17.31 -31.63
C GLU A 171 -8.68 -17.47 -32.25
N ALA A 172 -7.92 -18.42 -31.73
CA ALA A 172 -6.56 -18.67 -32.21
C ALA A 172 -6.63 -19.03 -33.70
N VAL A 173 -6.07 -18.17 -34.53
CA VAL A 173 -5.91 -18.46 -35.95
C VAL A 173 -4.94 -19.64 -36.05
N ALA A 174 -5.44 -20.78 -36.48
CA ALA A 174 -4.63 -21.96 -36.75
C ALA A 174 -3.65 -21.65 -37.91
N LEU A 175 -2.35 -21.77 -37.61
CA LEU A 175 -1.33 -21.69 -38.65
C LEU A 175 -1.47 -22.90 -39.59
N PRO A 176 -1.33 -22.73 -40.91
CA PRO A 176 -1.29 -23.85 -41.83
C PRO A 176 -0.07 -24.74 -41.58
N PRO A 177 -0.13 -26.03 -41.89
CA PRO A 177 1.00 -26.95 -41.71
C PRO A 177 2.15 -26.53 -42.65
N PRO A 178 3.40 -26.78 -42.27
CA PRO A 178 4.55 -26.56 -43.11
C PRO A 178 4.57 -27.56 -44.28
N ASP A 179 4.92 -27.09 -45.47
CA ASP A 179 5.17 -27.87 -46.68
C ASP A 179 6.35 -28.83 -46.53
#